data_d9a35ddf7f8fcba72a00878b021a1f68
#
_entry.id   d9a35ddf7f8fcba72a00878b021a1f68
#
_cell.length_a   1.000
_cell.length_b   1.000
_cell.length_c   1.000
_cell.angle_alpha   90.00
_cell.angle_beta   90.00
_cell.angle_gamma   90.00
#
_symmetry.space_group_name_H-M   'P 1'
#
loop_
_entity.id
_entity.type
_entity.pdbx_description
1 polymer ?
#
loop_
_entity_poly.entity_id
_entity_poly.type
_entity_poly.pdbx_seq_one_letter_code
_entity_poly.pdbx_strand_id
1 'polypeptide(L)'
;AAVACETCHIPQLYAPAIQSYDWTVLTLNSQPLKACRGINGDPTKTTSLVTGYKPVLLNRTNIDGNKLLAPYNLITSYYWVYDDANGNKRPVRLFDLQTAFFENGKYAADIVSVFDANHDDTLSNTELKIDSSAKEETVKAKLTSLGLNNPHIEGSTQPYSINHNVTRGENAINDCQVCHNENSRISQSLKLSE
;
A
#
# COMPACT_ATOMS: atom_id res chain seq x y z
N ALA A 1 10.45 -5.91 -26.84
CA ALA A 1 11.07 -5.56 -25.55
C ALA A 1 11.83 -6.77 -25.02
N ALA A 2 13.00 -6.56 -24.45
CA ALA A 2 13.69 -7.64 -23.74
C ALA A 2 13.04 -7.83 -22.36
N VAL A 3 12.87 -9.07 -21.93
CA VAL A 3 12.22 -9.44 -20.67
C VAL A 3 13.20 -10.10 -19.73
N ALA A 4 13.06 -9.86 -18.44
CA ALA A 4 13.79 -10.58 -17.41
C ALA A 4 13.25 -12.01 -17.27
N CYS A 5 14.07 -12.94 -16.81
CA CYS A 5 13.66 -14.34 -16.60
C CYS A 5 12.45 -14.44 -15.68
N GLU A 6 12.38 -13.58 -14.67
CA GLU A 6 11.29 -13.51 -13.69
C GLU A 6 9.95 -13.15 -14.33
N THR A 7 9.94 -12.49 -15.48
CA THR A 7 8.68 -12.14 -16.19
C THR A 7 7.88 -13.37 -16.58
N CYS A 8 8.57 -14.43 -16.98
CA CYS A 8 7.96 -15.73 -17.33
C CYS A 8 7.89 -16.66 -16.11
N HIS A 9 8.91 -16.61 -15.24
CA HIS A 9 9.02 -17.52 -14.10
C HIS A 9 8.32 -17.02 -12.83
N ILE A 10 7.78 -15.79 -12.82
CA ILE A 10 6.90 -15.26 -11.76
C ILE A 10 5.61 -14.73 -12.43
N PRO A 11 4.76 -15.58 -12.99
CA PRO A 11 3.55 -15.14 -13.66
C PRO A 11 2.53 -14.52 -12.69
N GLN A 12 2.53 -14.99 -11.44
CA GLN A 12 1.71 -14.49 -10.34
C GLN A 12 2.35 -14.82 -9.01
N LEU A 13 1.95 -14.08 -7.96
CA LEU A 13 2.30 -14.38 -6.58
C LEU A 13 1.23 -15.27 -5.97
N TYR A 14 1.63 -16.34 -5.29
CA TYR A 14 0.74 -17.30 -4.64
C TYR A 14 0.54 -17.00 -3.14
N ALA A 15 0.93 -15.81 -2.71
CA ALA A 15 0.74 -15.30 -1.37
C ALA A 15 0.17 -13.87 -1.43
N PRO A 16 -0.49 -13.41 -0.36
CA PRO A 16 -0.96 -12.03 -0.28
C PRO A 16 0.19 -11.05 -0.48
N ALA A 17 0.04 -10.14 -1.43
CA ALA A 17 0.97 -9.04 -1.64
C ALA A 17 0.45 -7.77 -0.99
N ILE A 18 1.31 -7.04 -0.28
CA ILE A 18 0.94 -5.76 0.31
C ILE A 18 0.56 -4.80 -0.83
N GLN A 19 -0.63 -4.22 -0.72
CA GLN A 19 -1.15 -3.22 -1.63
C GLN A 19 -0.88 -1.82 -1.12
N SER A 20 -1.16 -1.59 0.16
CA SER A 20 -0.96 -0.28 0.77
C SER A 20 -0.64 -0.35 2.25
N TYR A 21 0.04 0.70 2.70
CA TYR A 21 0.16 1.10 4.10
C TYR A 21 -0.53 2.44 4.28
N ASP A 22 -1.47 2.52 5.21
CA ASP A 22 -2.15 3.76 5.56
C ASP A 22 -1.62 4.27 6.91
N TRP A 23 -0.70 5.23 6.83
CA TRP A 23 -0.12 5.95 7.96
C TRP A 23 -0.92 7.22 8.32
N THR A 24 -2.08 7.43 7.71
CA THR A 24 -2.93 8.56 8.09
C THR A 24 -3.62 8.30 9.42
N VAL A 25 -3.66 7.04 9.85
CA VAL A 25 -4.22 6.57 11.10
C VAL A 25 -3.27 5.58 11.78
N LEU A 26 -3.46 5.37 13.08
CA LEU A 26 -2.66 4.43 13.85
C LEU A 26 -3.55 3.43 14.59
N THR A 27 -3.18 2.14 14.54
CA THR A 27 -3.73 1.13 15.46
C THR A 27 -3.20 1.35 16.88
N LEU A 28 -3.82 0.72 17.88
CA LEU A 28 -3.35 0.82 19.30
C LEU A 28 -1.87 0.43 19.48
N ASN A 29 -1.34 -0.40 18.59
CA ASN A 29 0.09 -0.75 18.58
C ASN A 29 0.95 0.24 17.76
N SER A 30 0.44 1.42 17.45
CA SER A 30 1.12 2.44 16.65
C SER A 30 1.58 1.96 15.27
N GLN A 31 0.82 1.04 14.67
CA GLN A 31 1.08 0.53 13.33
C GLN A 31 0.07 1.10 12.33
N PRO A 32 0.46 1.25 11.05
CA PRO A 32 -0.46 1.68 10.00
C PRO A 32 -1.48 0.59 9.69
N LEU A 33 -2.59 0.95 9.08
CA LEU A 33 -3.46 -0.04 8.46
C LEU A 33 -2.77 -0.63 7.22
N LYS A 34 -2.96 -1.94 7.01
CA LYS A 34 -2.45 -2.65 5.85
C LYS A 34 -3.59 -3.15 4.99
N ALA A 35 -3.49 -2.98 3.69
CA ALA A 35 -4.30 -3.70 2.72
C ALA A 35 -3.41 -4.64 1.90
N CYS A 36 -3.96 -5.81 1.58
CA CYS A 36 -3.31 -6.81 0.72
C CYS A 36 -4.19 -7.11 -0.48
N ARG A 37 -3.55 -7.53 -1.56
CA ARG A 37 -4.20 -8.02 -2.79
C ARG A 37 -3.82 -9.47 -3.06
N GLY A 38 -4.61 -10.16 -3.90
CA GLY A 38 -4.33 -11.54 -4.28
C GLY A 38 -4.78 -12.57 -3.24
N ILE A 39 -5.74 -12.22 -2.37
CA ILE A 39 -6.31 -13.14 -1.38
C ILE A 39 -7.65 -13.64 -1.89
N ASN A 40 -7.72 -14.93 -2.28
CA ASN A 40 -8.97 -15.64 -2.56
C ASN A 40 -9.08 -16.85 -1.63
N GLY A 41 -9.25 -16.63 -0.37
CA GLY A 41 -9.36 -17.69 0.61
C GLY A 41 -9.00 -17.22 2.00
N ASP A 42 -9.03 -18.15 2.95
CA ASP A 42 -8.67 -17.85 4.34
C ASP A 42 -7.14 -17.69 4.46
N PRO A 43 -6.62 -16.47 4.69
CA PRO A 43 -5.18 -16.23 4.77
C PRO A 43 -4.52 -16.90 5.98
N THR A 44 -5.32 -17.45 6.91
CA THR A 44 -4.83 -18.15 8.11
C THR A 44 -4.61 -19.64 7.86
N LYS A 45 -5.11 -20.18 6.76
CA LYS A 45 -4.98 -21.60 6.39
C LYS A 45 -3.85 -21.80 5.40
N THR A 46 -2.81 -22.53 5.78
CA THR A 46 -1.66 -22.85 4.93
C THR A 46 -2.03 -23.68 3.70
N THR A 47 -3.20 -24.34 3.71
CA THR A 47 -3.75 -25.15 2.61
C THR A 47 -4.67 -24.34 1.68
N SER A 48 -4.99 -23.09 2.02
CA SER A 48 -5.82 -22.23 1.17
C SER A 48 -5.00 -21.74 0.00
N LEU A 49 -5.36 -22.18 -1.21
CA LEU A 49 -4.78 -21.67 -2.44
C LEU A 49 -5.19 -20.20 -2.58
N VAL A 50 -4.24 -19.33 -2.31
CA VAL A 50 -4.39 -17.90 -2.58
C VAL A 50 -4.31 -17.73 -4.08
N THR A 51 -5.36 -17.28 -4.73
CA THR A 51 -5.29 -16.88 -6.14
C THR A 51 -4.41 -15.66 -6.26
N GLY A 52 -3.31 -15.83 -6.94
CA GLY A 52 -2.21 -14.92 -6.89
C GLY A 52 -2.50 -13.57 -7.55
N TYR A 53 -1.87 -12.57 -7.02
CA TYR A 53 -1.74 -11.27 -7.66
C TYR A 53 -0.81 -11.37 -8.86
N LYS A 54 -1.25 -10.88 -10.01
CA LYS A 54 -0.39 -10.75 -11.21
C LYS A 54 0.46 -9.50 -11.07
N PRO A 55 1.80 -9.63 -10.98
CA PRO A 55 2.70 -8.48 -10.89
C PRO A 55 2.56 -7.55 -12.08
N VAL A 56 2.79 -6.26 -11.87
CA VAL A 56 2.96 -5.31 -12.97
C VAL A 56 4.35 -5.47 -13.59
N LEU A 57 4.47 -5.19 -14.88
CA LEU A 57 5.76 -5.25 -15.57
C LEU A 57 6.30 -3.83 -15.77
N LEU A 58 7.44 -3.56 -15.18
CA LEU A 58 8.15 -2.28 -15.31
C LEU A 58 9.56 -2.50 -15.83
N ASN A 59 10.14 -1.43 -16.40
CA ASN A 59 11.53 -1.45 -16.84
C ASN A 59 12.47 -1.53 -15.62
N ARG A 60 13.38 -2.50 -15.67
CA ARG A 60 14.49 -2.66 -14.73
C ARG A 60 15.80 -2.62 -15.50
N THR A 61 16.75 -1.81 -15.07
CA THR A 61 18.10 -1.83 -15.64
C THR A 61 18.89 -2.97 -15.02
N ASN A 62 19.42 -3.88 -15.84
CA ASN A 62 20.29 -4.96 -15.39
C ASN A 62 21.73 -4.45 -15.17
N ILE A 63 22.63 -5.35 -14.72
CA ILE A 63 24.02 -5.02 -14.44
C ILE A 63 24.80 -4.53 -15.68
N ASP A 64 24.38 -4.94 -16.87
CA ASP A 64 24.99 -4.53 -18.15
C ASP A 64 24.40 -3.21 -18.70
N GLY A 65 23.54 -2.55 -17.96
CA GLY A 65 22.88 -1.31 -18.36
C GLY A 65 21.67 -1.48 -19.28
N ASN A 66 21.29 -2.72 -19.63
CA ASN A 66 20.15 -2.99 -20.49
C ASN A 66 18.83 -2.87 -19.72
N LYS A 67 17.81 -2.31 -20.38
CA LYS A 67 16.44 -2.23 -19.83
C LYS A 67 15.68 -3.50 -20.18
N LEU A 68 15.19 -4.18 -19.17
CA LEU A 68 14.37 -5.39 -19.26
C LEU A 68 13.02 -5.15 -18.59
N LEU A 69 11.95 -5.68 -19.13
CA LEU A 69 10.67 -5.76 -18.43
C LEU A 69 10.77 -6.82 -17.33
N ALA A 70 10.44 -6.44 -16.10
CA ALA A 70 10.53 -7.29 -14.92
C ALA A 70 9.29 -7.13 -14.03
N PRO A 71 8.92 -8.15 -13.22
CA PRO A 71 7.76 -8.09 -12.36
C PRO A 71 8.01 -7.22 -11.12
N TYR A 72 7.00 -6.40 -10.78
CA TYR A 72 6.97 -5.53 -9.62
C TYR A 72 5.65 -5.64 -8.88
N ASN A 73 5.71 -5.50 -7.56
CA ASN A 73 4.58 -5.16 -6.72
C ASN A 73 4.57 -3.66 -6.47
N LEU A 74 3.44 -3.01 -6.72
CA LEU A 74 3.26 -1.59 -6.38
C LEU A 74 2.66 -1.48 -4.98
N ILE A 75 3.35 -0.76 -4.10
CA ILE A 75 2.87 -0.49 -2.74
C ILE A 75 2.64 1.01 -2.62
N THR A 76 1.42 1.39 -2.26
CA THR A 76 1.05 2.78 -1.99
C THR A 76 1.10 3.04 -0.49
N SER A 77 1.75 4.12 -0.08
CA SER A 77 1.72 4.61 1.29
C SER A 77 0.96 5.93 1.33
N TYR A 78 -0.02 6.03 2.23
CA TYR A 78 -0.74 7.27 2.54
C TYR A 78 -0.22 7.80 3.88
N TYR A 79 0.04 9.10 3.96
CA TYR A 79 0.64 9.71 5.16
C TYR A 79 0.33 11.21 5.23
N TRP A 80 0.38 11.74 6.45
CA TRP A 80 0.26 13.17 6.67
C TRP A 80 1.56 13.88 6.38
N VAL A 81 1.45 15.04 5.73
CA VAL A 81 2.54 16.00 5.54
C VAL A 81 2.13 17.36 6.11
N TYR A 82 3.11 18.18 6.40
CA TYR A 82 2.92 19.57 6.85
C TYR A 82 3.96 20.48 6.21
N ASP A 83 3.71 21.78 6.20
CA ASP A 83 4.66 22.78 5.71
C ASP A 83 5.58 23.22 6.85
N ASP A 84 6.90 23.08 6.69
CA ASP A 84 7.88 23.61 7.64
C ASP A 84 7.96 25.14 7.59
N ALA A 85 8.74 25.77 8.48
CA ALA A 85 8.88 27.22 8.55
C ALA A 85 9.40 27.86 7.24
N ASN A 86 9.99 27.09 6.35
CA ASN A 86 10.48 27.54 5.06
C ASN A 86 9.49 27.23 3.91
N GLY A 87 8.32 26.67 4.23
CA GLY A 87 7.32 26.26 3.25
C GLY A 87 7.63 24.92 2.55
N ASN A 88 8.60 24.15 3.04
CA ASN A 88 8.88 22.83 2.48
C ASN A 88 7.97 21.79 3.11
N LYS A 89 7.46 20.88 2.28
CA LYS A 89 6.68 19.74 2.76
C LYS A 89 7.54 18.76 3.55
N ARG A 90 7.03 18.36 4.71
CA ARG A 90 7.66 17.38 5.61
C ARG A 90 6.64 16.32 6.02
N PRO A 91 7.00 15.05 6.05
CA PRO A 91 6.13 14.03 6.61
C PRO A 91 5.96 14.24 8.12
N VAL A 92 4.73 14.04 8.60
CA VAL A 92 4.42 14.08 10.03
C VAL A 92 5.13 12.90 10.72
N ARG A 93 5.81 13.17 11.82
CA ARG A 93 6.55 12.14 12.57
C ARG A 93 5.58 11.21 13.30
N LEU A 94 6.00 9.96 13.46
CA LEU A 94 5.21 8.97 14.20
C LEU A 94 4.85 9.45 15.62
N PHE A 95 5.76 10.13 16.30
CA PHE A 95 5.52 10.70 17.63
C PHE A 95 4.37 11.71 17.63
N ASP A 96 4.31 12.59 16.63
CA ASP A 96 3.25 13.60 16.52
C ASP A 96 1.89 12.94 16.22
N LEU A 97 1.88 11.90 15.36
CA LEU A 97 0.68 11.10 15.13
C LEU A 97 0.23 10.36 16.40
N GLN A 98 1.15 9.75 17.14
CA GLN A 98 0.83 9.11 18.41
C GLN A 98 0.21 10.11 19.40
N THR A 99 0.76 11.29 19.50
CA THR A 99 0.22 12.38 20.36
C THR A 99 -1.16 12.84 19.88
N ALA A 100 -1.42 12.83 18.56
CA ALA A 100 -2.73 13.17 18.02
C ALA A 100 -3.78 12.08 18.26
N PHE A 101 -3.39 10.81 18.19
CA PHE A 101 -4.33 9.68 18.27
C PHE A 101 -4.57 9.17 19.70
N PHE A 102 -3.58 9.30 20.61
CA PHE A 102 -3.62 8.60 21.89
C PHE A 102 -3.52 9.54 23.10
N GLU A 103 -4.29 9.19 24.13
CA GLU A 103 -4.22 9.75 25.46
C GLU A 103 -4.19 8.61 26.49
N ASN A 104 -3.19 8.58 27.37
CA ASN A 104 -3.05 7.55 28.42
C ASN A 104 -3.08 6.10 27.87
N GLY A 105 -2.51 5.88 26.69
CA GLY A 105 -2.42 4.55 26.04
C GLY A 105 -3.73 4.06 25.41
N LYS A 106 -4.73 4.92 25.28
CA LYS A 106 -5.99 4.67 24.58
C LYS A 106 -6.19 5.70 23.48
N TYR A 107 -7.12 5.46 22.56
CA TYR A 107 -7.53 6.50 21.62
C TYR A 107 -8.09 7.71 22.38
N ALA A 108 -7.75 8.91 21.94
CA ALA A 108 -8.27 10.15 22.48
C ALA A 108 -9.79 10.22 22.30
N ALA A 109 -10.49 10.81 23.26
CA ALA A 109 -11.96 10.82 23.27
C ALA A 109 -12.59 11.47 22.04
N ASP A 110 -11.95 12.50 21.48
CA ASP A 110 -12.39 13.17 20.26
C ASP A 110 -12.16 12.30 19.00
N ILE A 111 -11.13 11.46 18.98
CA ILE A 111 -10.94 10.46 17.93
C ILE A 111 -12.05 9.42 18.03
N VAL A 112 -12.30 8.85 19.20
CA VAL A 112 -13.38 7.86 19.38
C VAL A 112 -14.72 8.45 18.96
N SER A 113 -15.06 9.66 19.40
CA SER A 113 -16.37 10.27 19.11
C SER A 113 -16.69 10.45 17.63
N VAL A 114 -15.67 10.52 16.76
CA VAL A 114 -15.84 10.72 15.31
C VAL A 114 -15.60 9.44 14.51
N PHE A 115 -14.74 8.55 15.02
CA PHE A 115 -14.34 7.33 14.29
C PHE A 115 -15.21 6.11 14.65
N ASP A 116 -15.73 6.04 15.87
CA ASP A 116 -16.57 4.96 16.37
C ASP A 116 -17.98 5.05 15.77
N ALA A 117 -18.22 4.30 14.70
CA ALA A 117 -19.48 4.34 13.97
C ALA A 117 -20.59 3.49 14.63
N ASN A 118 -20.20 2.47 15.40
CA ASN A 118 -21.13 1.54 16.03
C ASN A 118 -21.39 1.86 17.53
N HIS A 119 -20.64 2.84 18.07
CA HIS A 119 -20.76 3.33 19.45
C HIS A 119 -20.47 2.24 20.51
N ASP A 120 -19.45 1.40 20.25
CA ASP A 120 -19.00 0.36 21.18
C ASP A 120 -17.77 0.76 22.00
N ASP A 121 -17.31 2.03 21.89
CA ASP A 121 -16.13 2.61 22.53
C ASP A 121 -14.81 1.96 22.11
N THR A 122 -14.82 1.20 21.01
CA THR A 122 -13.61 0.61 20.42
C THR A 122 -13.49 0.98 18.95
N LEU A 123 -12.27 0.99 18.40
CA LEU A 123 -12.08 1.29 16.99
C LEU A 123 -11.56 0.08 16.24
N SER A 124 -12.40 -0.49 15.41
CA SER A 124 -12.01 -1.53 14.46
C SER A 124 -11.14 -0.96 13.33
N ASN A 125 -10.41 -1.83 12.61
CA ASN A 125 -9.62 -1.41 11.45
C ASN A 125 -10.48 -0.77 10.33
N THR A 126 -11.78 -1.08 10.28
CA THR A 126 -12.70 -0.48 9.30
C THR A 126 -13.05 0.94 9.71
N GLU A 127 -13.31 1.15 10.99
CA GLU A 127 -13.65 2.46 11.55
C GLU A 127 -12.47 3.43 11.55
N LEU A 128 -11.24 2.91 11.72
CA LEU A 128 -10.03 3.73 11.67
C LEU A 128 -9.76 4.38 10.32
N LYS A 129 -10.37 3.92 9.22
CA LYS A 129 -10.14 4.54 7.90
C LYS A 129 -10.67 5.96 7.88
N ILE A 130 -9.88 6.88 7.29
CA ILE A 130 -10.36 8.23 6.97
C ILE A 130 -11.20 8.14 5.69
N ASP A 131 -12.49 7.98 5.85
CA ASP A 131 -13.48 7.82 4.79
C ASP A 131 -14.52 8.97 4.75
N SER A 132 -14.32 9.97 5.60
CA SER A 132 -15.16 11.15 5.68
C SER A 132 -14.35 12.40 6.00
N SER A 133 -14.87 13.56 5.58
CA SER A 133 -14.26 14.86 5.91
C SER A 133 -14.21 15.11 7.41
N ALA A 134 -15.19 14.63 8.18
CA ALA A 134 -15.20 14.80 9.64
C ALA A 134 -14.00 14.11 10.30
N LYS A 135 -13.65 12.88 9.88
CA LYS A 135 -12.47 12.16 10.37
C LYS A 135 -11.18 12.88 9.99
N GLU A 136 -11.06 13.30 8.72
CA GLU A 136 -9.90 14.04 8.24
C GLU A 136 -9.69 15.34 9.02
N GLU A 137 -10.74 16.16 9.17
CA GLU A 137 -10.67 17.44 9.88
C GLU A 137 -10.34 17.27 11.37
N THR A 138 -10.83 16.20 12.00
CA THR A 138 -10.49 15.90 13.40
C THR A 138 -9.00 15.65 13.58
N VAL A 139 -8.40 14.78 12.75
CA VAL A 139 -6.96 14.51 12.83
C VAL A 139 -6.16 15.76 12.45
N LYS A 140 -6.58 16.47 11.41
CA LYS A 140 -5.95 17.70 10.95
C LYS A 140 -5.94 18.78 12.06
N ALA A 141 -7.05 18.96 12.77
CA ALA A 141 -7.13 19.89 13.89
C ALA A 141 -6.14 19.53 15.02
N LYS A 142 -6.04 18.24 15.35
CA LYS A 142 -5.08 17.76 16.36
C LYS A 142 -3.62 18.02 15.93
N LEU A 143 -3.26 17.71 14.69
CA LEU A 143 -1.93 17.97 14.15
C LEU A 143 -1.63 19.48 14.15
N THR A 144 -2.61 20.30 13.79
CA THR A 144 -2.46 21.78 13.84
C THR A 144 -2.24 22.27 15.27
N SER A 145 -2.94 21.71 16.27
CA SER A 145 -2.74 22.06 17.67
C SER A 145 -1.36 21.72 18.22
N LEU A 146 -0.66 20.76 17.58
CA LEU A 146 0.74 20.44 17.86
C LEU A 146 1.73 21.38 17.17
N GLY A 147 1.23 22.42 16.48
CA GLY A 147 2.05 23.43 15.80
C GLY A 147 2.47 23.04 14.38
N LEU A 148 1.90 21.98 13.80
CA LEU A 148 2.15 21.61 12.42
C LEU A 148 1.31 22.50 11.49
N ASN A 149 1.98 23.19 10.56
CA ASN A 149 1.31 24.12 9.65
C ASN A 149 0.75 23.40 8.43
N ASN A 150 -0.51 23.67 8.07
CA ASN A 150 -1.19 23.13 6.89
C ASN A 150 -1.09 21.59 6.75
N PRO A 151 -1.42 20.78 7.78
CA PRO A 151 -1.36 19.32 7.66
C PRO A 151 -2.39 18.83 6.65
N HIS A 152 -1.93 17.95 5.75
CA HIS A 152 -2.76 17.34 4.72
C HIS A 152 -2.24 15.95 4.36
N ILE A 153 -3.08 15.13 3.70
CA ILE A 153 -2.73 13.76 3.33
C ILE A 153 -2.09 13.74 1.94
N GLU A 154 -0.99 13.01 1.82
CA GLU A 154 -0.38 12.67 0.53
C GLU A 154 -0.25 11.15 0.37
N GLY A 155 -0.16 10.72 -0.89
CA GLY A 155 0.08 9.33 -1.26
C GLY A 155 1.33 9.20 -2.12
N SER A 156 2.09 8.13 -1.90
CA SER A 156 3.25 7.79 -2.71
C SER A 156 3.24 6.32 -3.06
N THR A 157 3.35 6.00 -4.36
CA THR A 157 3.41 4.62 -4.84
C THR A 157 4.84 4.28 -5.23
N GLN A 158 5.36 3.18 -4.66
CA GLN A 158 6.70 2.68 -4.91
C GLN A 158 6.66 1.29 -5.54
N PRO A 159 7.45 1.05 -6.60
CA PRO A 159 7.61 -0.26 -7.19
C PRO A 159 8.66 -1.08 -6.42
N TYR A 160 8.27 -2.30 -6.02
CA TYR A 160 9.15 -3.27 -5.38
C TYR A 160 9.40 -4.42 -6.33
N SER A 161 10.66 -4.65 -6.67
CA SER A 161 11.08 -5.75 -7.53
C SER A 161 10.74 -7.11 -6.90
N ILE A 162 10.16 -8.01 -7.69
CA ILE A 162 9.82 -9.35 -7.23
C ILE A 162 10.84 -10.32 -7.80
N ASN A 163 11.58 -11.00 -6.90
CA ASN A 163 12.64 -11.94 -7.24
C ASN A 163 12.43 -13.30 -6.54
N HIS A 164 11.28 -13.52 -5.94
CA HIS A 164 10.90 -14.74 -5.21
C HIS A 164 9.62 -15.35 -5.79
N ASN A 165 9.23 -16.54 -5.33
CA ASN A 165 8.12 -17.33 -5.88
C ASN A 165 8.34 -17.72 -7.35
N VAL A 166 9.59 -18.04 -7.70
CA VAL A 166 9.98 -18.49 -9.03
C VAL A 166 9.37 -19.88 -9.29
N THR A 167 8.63 -19.99 -10.38
CA THR A 167 8.01 -21.25 -10.83
C THR A 167 8.77 -21.85 -12.01
N ARG A 168 8.51 -23.12 -12.29
CA ARG A 168 9.08 -23.86 -13.44
C ARG A 168 8.06 -24.85 -14.01
N GLY A 169 8.38 -25.42 -15.16
CA GLY A 169 7.49 -26.39 -15.83
C GLY A 169 6.18 -25.72 -16.25
N GLU A 170 5.08 -26.40 -16.04
CA GLU A 170 3.73 -25.93 -16.41
C GLU A 170 3.25 -24.66 -15.68
N ASN A 171 3.87 -24.34 -14.54
CA ASN A 171 3.52 -23.15 -13.76
C ASN A 171 4.27 -21.89 -14.24
N ALA A 172 5.22 -22.01 -15.14
CA ALA A 172 5.84 -20.87 -15.82
C ALA A 172 5.08 -20.53 -17.10
N ILE A 173 5.26 -19.30 -17.61
CA ILE A 173 4.68 -18.91 -18.90
C ILE A 173 5.47 -19.60 -20.01
N ASN A 174 4.83 -20.60 -20.66
CA ASN A 174 5.40 -21.35 -21.79
C ASN A 174 4.73 -21.01 -23.12
N ASP A 175 3.57 -20.33 -23.10
CA ASP A 175 2.85 -19.92 -24.29
C ASP A 175 3.31 -18.53 -24.74
N CYS A 176 3.87 -18.46 -25.96
CA CYS A 176 4.30 -17.23 -26.59
C CYS A 176 3.17 -16.20 -26.75
N GLN A 177 1.93 -16.65 -26.93
CA GLN A 177 0.75 -15.79 -27.10
C GLN A 177 0.41 -14.98 -25.84
N VAL A 178 0.81 -15.45 -24.65
CA VAL A 178 0.63 -14.69 -23.41
C VAL A 178 1.35 -13.34 -23.46
N CYS A 179 2.48 -13.28 -24.19
CA CYS A 179 3.27 -12.07 -24.34
C CYS A 179 3.16 -11.44 -25.74
N HIS A 180 2.88 -12.24 -26.80
CA HIS A 180 2.89 -11.81 -28.19
C HIS A 180 1.48 -11.68 -28.80
N ASN A 181 0.56 -11.01 -28.07
CA ASN A 181 -0.75 -10.60 -28.59
C ASN A 181 -1.04 -9.13 -28.21
N GLU A 182 -2.04 -8.55 -28.87
CA GLU A 182 -2.40 -7.13 -28.70
C GLU A 182 -2.87 -6.79 -27.27
N ASN A 183 -3.40 -7.76 -26.54
CA ASN A 183 -3.90 -7.62 -25.16
C ASN A 183 -2.94 -8.21 -24.13
N SER A 184 -1.68 -8.42 -24.49
CA SER A 184 -0.71 -9.04 -23.62
C SER A 184 -0.29 -8.12 -22.46
N ARG A 185 0.25 -8.73 -21.39
CA ARG A 185 0.83 -7.99 -20.26
C ARG A 185 1.96 -7.03 -20.66
N ILE A 186 2.57 -7.24 -21.82
CA ILE A 186 3.69 -6.44 -22.34
C ILE A 186 3.17 -5.26 -23.17
N SER A 187 2.03 -5.42 -23.85
CA SER A 187 1.44 -4.42 -24.74
C SER A 187 0.52 -3.43 -24.03
N GLN A 188 -0.04 -3.81 -22.89
CA GLN A 188 -0.93 -2.92 -22.14
C GLN A 188 -0.11 -1.88 -21.36
N SER A 189 -0.43 -0.61 -21.57
CA SER A 189 0.10 0.46 -20.72
C SER A 189 -0.45 0.32 -19.30
N LEU A 190 0.41 0.49 -18.30
CA LEU A 190 0.00 0.55 -16.91
C LEU A 190 -0.87 1.81 -16.73
N LYS A 191 -2.18 1.65 -16.56
CA LYS A 191 -3.03 2.72 -16.04
C LYS A 191 -2.84 2.72 -14.53
N LEU A 192 -2.10 3.69 -14.01
CA LEU A 192 -2.18 4.06 -12.62
C LEU A 192 -3.58 4.68 -12.46
N SER A 193 -4.43 4.08 -11.64
CA SER A 193 -5.74 4.66 -11.34
C SER A 193 -5.56 6.08 -10.83
N GLU A 194 -6.32 6.97 -11.43
CA GLU A 194 -6.55 8.33 -10.92
C GLU A 194 -7.15 8.24 -9.51
#